data_3c14c871377ccbe0dc8be682b27637df
#
_entry.id   3c14c871377ccbe0dc8be682b27637df
#
_cell.length_a   1.000
_cell.length_b   1.000
_cell.length_c   1.000
_cell.angle_alpha   90.00
_cell.angle_beta   90.00
_cell.angle_gamma   90.00
#
_symmetry.space_group_name_H-M   'P 1'
#
loop_
_entity.id
_entity.type
_entity.pdbx_description
1 polymer ?
#
loop_
_entity_poly.entity_id
_entity_poly.type
_entity_poly.pdbx_seq_one_letter_code
_entity_poly.pdbx_strand_id
1 'polypeptide(L)'
;MRGLRIALAAALAVLLLTTVLVAVVVLAPFGGGSAPDVLARDQTLSFPIAQDVADFDPAQISTPSDVDVLRNVFSGLYKFDQKLQEVPDLEIAPPIVSASGLTYTFQLRHDAKFSNGDPITADDFVYSWNRAAAKQGDYASLFSPIVGYQAVADGRSTKLSGLVKLDAYSFTTTLTKPAGYWTTTVALWPFWVVDSKVIATAGDSIWFTQPQTLIGSGPFRMTARSAGQALDFEPVQHWYGGSTGAITHVHIDVVTDQSVQVTQYESGVYSLIGYAHQGLPPTAAVRYTGDAKLKTQLQLIPSGLTFWAGFSITAGPFAGVANGLAGRHAFSTAIDRNALAAAVCNQGTACVPATGGVISKGLTGYIGDGADVNTKFDAAAAKTELQKWDPKGTKVRGLTYTYDTDPFNKAVCANLVAQWQKNLGVAVKCVEVDRKTYFDKRNGKCAYPLFRQSWRADYDSPQNWFDYLFVVGAASGGSCYSNPIFDKSVKAADAKPLTTAVADYKAAGQTLIAHVAFAGLVYGVQEYLVHPWVKGVGGNALYDFAWTDARILKH
;
A
#
# COMPACT_ATOMS: atom_id res chain seq x y z
N MET A 1 -60.71 -38.24 -27.26
CA MET A 1 -60.04 -39.11 -26.27
C MET A 1 -58.50 -39.02 -26.28
N ARG A 2 -57.82 -38.65 -27.41
CA ARG A 2 -56.34 -38.46 -27.40
C ARG A 2 -55.85 -37.20 -26.67
N GLY A 3 -56.64 -36.10 -26.70
CA GLY A 3 -56.24 -34.86 -26.05
C GLY A 3 -56.28 -34.91 -24.50
N LEU A 4 -57.21 -35.68 -23.93
CA LEU A 4 -57.37 -35.82 -22.48
C LEU A 4 -56.22 -36.66 -21.84
N ARG A 5 -55.64 -37.61 -22.57
CA ARG A 5 -54.52 -38.43 -22.09
C ARG A 5 -53.20 -37.66 -22.10
N ILE A 6 -53.02 -36.72 -23.02
CA ILE A 6 -51.83 -35.86 -23.05
C ILE A 6 -51.88 -34.82 -21.93
N ALA A 7 -53.05 -34.27 -21.63
CA ALA A 7 -53.20 -33.31 -20.52
C ALA A 7 -52.99 -33.97 -19.14
N LEU A 8 -53.44 -35.23 -18.94
CA LEU A 8 -53.18 -35.96 -17.69
C LEU A 8 -51.71 -36.34 -17.52
N ALA A 9 -51.03 -36.71 -18.60
CA ALA A 9 -49.61 -37.05 -18.55
C ALA A 9 -48.73 -35.80 -18.23
N ALA A 10 -49.08 -34.63 -18.78
CA ALA A 10 -48.42 -33.38 -18.47
C ALA A 10 -48.67 -32.91 -17.03
N ALA A 11 -49.89 -33.10 -16.51
CA ALA A 11 -50.21 -32.77 -15.12
C ALA A 11 -49.50 -33.68 -14.11
N LEU A 12 -49.35 -34.98 -14.40
CA LEU A 12 -48.59 -35.90 -13.54
C LEU A 12 -47.09 -35.62 -13.58
N ALA A 13 -46.53 -35.22 -14.73
CA ALA A 13 -45.11 -34.85 -14.84
C ALA A 13 -44.78 -33.56 -14.07
N VAL A 14 -45.68 -32.57 -14.09
CA VAL A 14 -45.53 -31.34 -13.30
C VAL A 14 -45.67 -31.62 -11.80
N LEU A 15 -46.58 -32.51 -11.39
CA LEU A 15 -46.73 -32.89 -9.97
C LEU A 15 -45.54 -33.70 -9.45
N LEU A 16 -44.95 -34.58 -10.27
CA LEU A 16 -43.72 -35.31 -9.92
C LEU A 16 -42.48 -34.39 -9.89
N LEU A 17 -42.38 -33.40 -10.77
CA LEU A 17 -41.28 -32.41 -10.72
C LEU A 17 -41.39 -31.49 -9.50
N THR A 18 -42.61 -31.09 -9.11
CA THR A 18 -42.79 -30.25 -7.91
C THR A 18 -42.54 -31.03 -6.61
N THR A 19 -42.90 -32.30 -6.53
CA THR A 19 -42.62 -33.15 -5.37
C THR A 19 -41.12 -33.49 -5.26
N VAL A 20 -40.40 -33.69 -6.37
CA VAL A 20 -38.96 -33.89 -6.36
C VAL A 20 -38.23 -32.58 -5.99
N LEU A 21 -38.71 -31.39 -6.47
CA LEU A 21 -38.14 -30.11 -6.06
C LEU A 21 -38.38 -29.81 -4.57
N VAL A 22 -39.56 -30.13 -4.02
CA VAL A 22 -39.84 -29.97 -2.59
C VAL A 22 -39.06 -30.99 -1.74
N ALA A 23 -38.89 -32.25 -2.22
CA ALA A 23 -38.06 -33.25 -1.53
C ALA A 23 -36.56 -32.93 -1.55
N VAL A 24 -36.07 -32.32 -2.63
CA VAL A 24 -34.65 -31.85 -2.71
C VAL A 24 -34.40 -30.61 -1.86
N VAL A 25 -35.41 -29.73 -1.69
CA VAL A 25 -35.30 -28.57 -0.78
C VAL A 25 -35.41 -28.99 0.70
N VAL A 26 -36.13 -30.08 1.01
CA VAL A 26 -36.29 -30.59 2.40
C VAL A 26 -35.15 -31.55 2.81
N LEU A 27 -34.40 -32.12 1.83
CA LEU A 27 -33.25 -33.02 2.07
C LEU A 27 -31.88 -32.42 1.75
N ALA A 28 -31.81 -31.13 1.35
CA ALA A 28 -30.56 -30.43 1.46
C ALA A 28 -30.18 -30.41 2.95
N PRO A 29 -29.02 -30.99 3.35
CA PRO A 29 -28.58 -30.80 4.71
C PRO A 29 -28.52 -29.28 4.89
N PHE A 30 -29.26 -28.76 5.86
CA PHE A 30 -29.00 -27.41 6.36
C PHE A 30 -27.50 -27.38 6.61
N GLY A 31 -26.78 -26.73 5.72
CA GLY A 31 -25.35 -26.53 5.90
C GLY A 31 -25.22 -26.02 7.32
N GLY A 32 -24.38 -26.68 8.11
CA GLY A 32 -24.22 -26.35 9.51
C GLY A 32 -23.94 -24.85 9.60
N GLY A 33 -24.97 -24.09 9.94
CA GLY A 33 -24.82 -22.70 10.31
C GLY A 33 -23.81 -22.73 11.45
N SER A 34 -22.64 -22.17 11.24
CA SER A 34 -21.73 -21.89 12.35
C SER A 34 -22.58 -21.19 13.41
N ALA A 35 -22.50 -21.67 14.66
CA ALA A 35 -23.15 -21.01 15.79
C ALA A 35 -22.87 -19.50 15.68
N PRO A 36 -23.86 -18.65 15.96
CA PRO A 36 -23.64 -17.21 15.84
C PRO A 36 -22.44 -16.82 16.67
N ASP A 37 -21.58 -15.96 16.11
CA ASP A 37 -20.40 -15.43 16.77
C ASP A 37 -20.81 -14.82 18.13
N VAL A 38 -20.42 -15.45 19.22
CA VAL A 38 -20.67 -14.94 20.57
C VAL A 38 -19.47 -14.11 20.98
N LEU A 39 -19.68 -12.81 21.22
CA LEU A 39 -18.63 -11.91 21.65
C LEU A 39 -18.12 -12.28 23.06
N ALA A 40 -16.81 -12.18 23.25
CA ALA A 40 -16.22 -12.23 24.58
C ALA A 40 -16.72 -11.02 25.40
N ARG A 41 -16.71 -11.15 26.73
CA ARG A 41 -17.04 -10.05 27.64
C ARG A 41 -15.97 -8.94 27.56
N ASP A 42 -14.72 -9.35 27.48
CA ASP A 42 -13.57 -8.48 27.27
C ASP A 42 -13.35 -8.30 25.77
N GLN A 43 -13.37 -7.06 25.31
CA GLN A 43 -13.13 -6.67 23.92
C GLN A 43 -11.83 -5.86 23.83
N THR A 44 -10.81 -6.23 24.61
CA THR A 44 -9.47 -5.65 24.54
C THR A 44 -8.71 -6.26 23.36
N LEU A 45 -8.35 -5.44 22.38
CA LEU A 45 -7.47 -5.80 21.28
C LEU A 45 -6.03 -5.47 21.68
N SER A 46 -5.20 -6.49 21.92
CA SER A 46 -3.79 -6.32 22.30
C SER A 46 -2.86 -6.84 21.23
N PHE A 47 -1.82 -6.07 20.90
CA PHE A 47 -0.80 -6.46 19.91
C PHE A 47 0.50 -5.63 20.08
N PRO A 48 1.66 -6.17 19.67
CA PRO A 48 2.90 -5.43 19.70
C PRO A 48 3.18 -4.70 18.39
N ILE A 49 3.98 -3.63 18.49
CA ILE A 49 4.71 -3.01 17.38
C ILE A 49 6.21 -3.05 17.67
N ALA A 50 7.06 -3.19 16.62
CA ALA A 50 8.51 -3.29 16.82
C ALA A 50 9.18 -1.95 17.12
N GLN A 51 8.56 -0.86 16.73
CA GLN A 51 9.04 0.51 16.94
C GLN A 51 7.87 1.38 17.42
N ASP A 52 8.13 2.29 18.36
CA ASP A 52 7.14 3.28 18.78
C ASP A 52 6.72 4.16 17.60
N VAL A 53 5.52 4.70 17.67
CA VAL A 53 5.05 5.73 16.73
C VAL A 53 6.01 6.92 16.81
N ALA A 54 6.66 7.20 15.69
CA ALA A 54 7.73 8.20 15.64
C ALA A 54 7.19 9.63 15.76
N ASP A 55 6.04 9.90 15.12
CA ASP A 55 5.37 11.19 15.20
C ASP A 55 3.85 11.00 15.16
N PHE A 56 3.13 11.76 15.99
CA PHE A 56 1.66 11.75 16.06
C PHE A 56 1.04 12.94 15.30
N ASP A 57 1.85 13.81 14.71
CA ASP A 57 1.39 14.92 13.87
C ASP A 57 1.17 14.45 12.43
N PRO A 58 -0.06 14.43 11.88
CA PRO A 58 -0.31 14.02 10.50
C PRO A 58 0.54 14.73 9.45
N ALA A 59 0.98 15.96 9.73
CA ALA A 59 1.85 16.72 8.83
C ALA A 59 3.31 16.21 8.80
N GLN A 60 3.72 15.37 9.74
CA GLN A 60 5.10 14.88 9.90
C GLN A 60 5.23 13.36 9.80
N ILE A 61 4.12 12.62 9.81
CA ILE A 61 4.14 11.16 9.66
C ILE A 61 4.86 10.79 8.37
N SER A 62 5.84 9.87 8.48
CA SER A 62 6.65 9.42 7.36
C SER A 62 6.74 7.91 7.21
N THR A 63 6.24 7.14 8.18
CA THR A 63 6.30 5.68 8.15
C THR A 63 4.93 5.03 8.01
N PRO A 64 4.81 3.89 7.28
CA PRO A 64 3.55 3.15 7.21
C PRO A 64 3.01 2.73 8.57
N SER A 65 3.89 2.37 9.51
CA SER A 65 3.50 1.97 10.87
C SER A 65 2.78 3.09 11.65
N ASP A 66 3.25 4.35 11.50
CA ASP A 66 2.58 5.48 12.13
C ASP A 66 1.20 5.71 11.51
N VAL A 67 1.09 5.59 10.18
CA VAL A 67 -0.18 5.70 9.46
C VAL A 67 -1.19 4.66 9.95
N ASP A 68 -0.78 3.39 10.11
CA ASP A 68 -1.68 2.30 10.52
C ASP A 68 -2.26 2.50 11.92
N VAL A 69 -1.50 3.08 12.85
CA VAL A 69 -2.01 3.44 14.17
C VAL A 69 -2.92 4.68 14.07
N LEU A 70 -2.43 5.75 13.43
CA LEU A 70 -3.06 7.06 13.50
C LEU A 70 -4.27 7.23 12.59
N ARG A 71 -4.46 6.37 11.59
CA ARG A 71 -5.71 6.32 10.81
C ARG A 71 -6.95 5.92 11.64
N ASN A 72 -6.75 5.40 12.85
CA ASN A 72 -7.83 5.15 13.80
C ASN A 72 -8.09 6.35 14.73
N VAL A 73 -7.18 7.32 14.76
CA VAL A 73 -7.25 8.54 15.60
C VAL A 73 -7.67 9.77 14.78
N PHE A 74 -7.28 9.83 13.52
CA PHE A 74 -7.58 10.95 12.63
C PHE A 74 -8.43 10.53 11.43
N SER A 75 -9.13 11.50 10.87
CA SER A 75 -9.96 11.38 9.67
C SER A 75 -9.65 12.51 8.68
N GLY A 76 -9.92 12.23 7.40
CA GLY A 76 -9.85 13.18 6.29
C GLY A 76 -11.17 13.29 5.56
N LEU A 77 -11.16 13.88 4.36
CA LEU A 77 -12.34 13.93 3.49
C LEU A 77 -12.79 12.51 3.11
N TYR A 78 -11.84 11.65 2.80
CA TYR A 78 -12.03 10.26 2.40
C TYR A 78 -11.17 9.34 3.25
N LYS A 79 -11.53 8.06 3.24
CA LYS A 79 -10.72 6.94 3.73
C LYS A 79 -10.77 5.79 2.74
N PHE A 80 -9.87 4.84 2.89
CA PHE A 80 -9.91 3.58 2.13
C PHE A 80 -10.55 2.48 2.98
N ASP A 81 -11.51 1.77 2.39
CA ASP A 81 -12.05 0.55 2.96
C ASP A 81 -11.06 -0.63 2.84
N GLN A 82 -11.43 -1.82 3.34
CA GLN A 82 -10.58 -3.00 3.26
C GLN A 82 -10.29 -3.47 1.83
N LYS A 83 -11.08 -3.05 0.84
CA LYS A 83 -10.89 -3.36 -0.59
C LYS A 83 -10.13 -2.26 -1.32
N LEU A 84 -9.56 -1.30 -0.60
CA LEU A 84 -8.93 -0.08 -1.14
C LEU A 84 -9.87 0.79 -1.97
N GLN A 85 -11.19 0.67 -1.75
CA GLN A 85 -12.14 1.59 -2.35
C GLN A 85 -12.14 2.89 -1.55
N GLU A 86 -11.99 4.00 -2.26
CA GLU A 86 -12.15 5.33 -1.71
C GLU A 86 -13.61 5.55 -1.30
N VAL A 87 -13.84 5.81 -0.03
CA VAL A 87 -15.18 6.06 0.52
C VAL A 87 -15.20 7.39 1.27
N PRO A 88 -16.30 8.16 1.20
CA PRO A 88 -16.44 9.40 1.97
C PRO A 88 -16.26 9.14 3.49
N ASP A 89 -15.61 10.06 4.18
CA ASP A 89 -15.47 10.07 5.64
C ASP A 89 -16.04 11.36 6.23
N LEU A 90 -15.33 12.49 6.16
CA LEU A 90 -15.82 13.79 6.57
C LEU A 90 -16.55 14.55 5.45
N GLU A 91 -16.46 14.11 4.22
CA GLU A 91 -17.23 14.62 3.10
C GLU A 91 -18.57 13.90 2.96
N ILE A 92 -19.64 14.63 2.57
CA ILE A 92 -21.00 14.07 2.46
C ILE A 92 -21.32 13.47 1.08
N ALA A 93 -20.58 13.88 0.05
CA ALA A 93 -20.79 13.47 -1.35
C ALA A 93 -19.51 13.65 -2.16
N PRO A 94 -19.36 13.01 -3.34
CA PRO A 94 -18.25 13.28 -4.22
C PRO A 94 -18.11 14.78 -4.54
N PRO A 95 -16.89 15.32 -4.69
CA PRO A 95 -16.67 16.75 -4.86
C PRO A 95 -17.27 17.24 -6.18
N ILE A 96 -17.73 18.48 -6.18
CA ILE A 96 -18.13 19.16 -7.41
C ILE A 96 -16.87 19.59 -8.14
N VAL A 97 -16.61 18.99 -9.31
CA VAL A 97 -15.43 19.29 -10.13
C VAL A 97 -15.82 20.27 -11.25
N SER A 98 -15.05 21.34 -11.40
CA SER A 98 -15.27 22.31 -12.49
C SER A 98 -15.07 21.67 -13.87
N ALA A 99 -15.67 22.23 -14.91
CA ALA A 99 -15.54 21.74 -16.29
C ALA A 99 -14.09 21.70 -16.79
N SER A 100 -13.20 22.53 -16.23
CA SER A 100 -11.77 22.50 -16.53
C SER A 100 -11.01 21.37 -15.82
N GLY A 101 -11.63 20.67 -14.85
CA GLY A 101 -10.97 19.68 -14.01
C GLY A 101 -9.98 20.28 -13.01
N LEU A 102 -9.97 21.60 -12.82
CA LEU A 102 -8.99 22.28 -11.97
C LEU A 102 -9.49 22.59 -10.57
N THR A 103 -10.79 22.85 -10.40
CA THR A 103 -11.35 23.24 -9.10
C THR A 103 -12.24 22.14 -8.57
N TYR A 104 -11.97 21.73 -7.33
CA TYR A 104 -12.73 20.75 -6.55
C TYR A 104 -13.40 21.48 -5.40
N THR A 105 -14.74 21.34 -5.28
CA THR A 105 -15.52 21.88 -4.16
C THR A 105 -15.95 20.74 -3.27
N PHE A 106 -15.53 20.79 -2.02
CA PHE A 106 -15.81 19.77 -0.98
C PHE A 106 -16.90 20.25 -0.05
N GLN A 107 -17.79 19.34 0.36
CA GLN A 107 -18.91 19.59 1.27
C GLN A 107 -18.79 18.69 2.49
N LEU A 108 -18.67 19.29 3.67
CA LEU A 108 -18.41 18.59 4.92
C LEU A 108 -19.70 18.19 5.65
N ARG A 109 -19.60 17.12 6.43
CA ARG A 109 -20.63 16.72 7.39
C ARG A 109 -20.83 17.79 8.44
N HIS A 110 -22.09 18.05 8.81
CA HIS A 110 -22.44 19.02 9.84
C HIS A 110 -22.44 18.43 11.26
N ASP A 111 -22.47 17.09 11.37
CA ASP A 111 -22.54 16.34 12.64
C ASP A 111 -21.15 15.87 13.13
N ALA A 112 -20.09 16.09 12.35
CA ALA A 112 -18.75 15.67 12.69
C ALA A 112 -18.14 16.51 13.80
N LYS A 113 -17.49 15.83 14.75
CA LYS A 113 -16.83 16.44 15.90
C LYS A 113 -15.47 15.80 16.15
N PHE A 114 -14.55 16.59 16.65
CA PHE A 114 -13.32 16.09 17.27
C PHE A 114 -13.62 15.30 18.55
N SER A 115 -12.65 14.54 19.05
CA SER A 115 -12.78 13.71 20.25
C SER A 115 -13.02 14.51 21.55
N ASN A 116 -12.75 15.81 21.54
CA ASN A 116 -13.08 16.75 22.64
C ASN A 116 -14.50 17.33 22.55
N GLY A 117 -15.23 17.04 21.46
CA GLY A 117 -16.60 17.53 21.20
C GLY A 117 -16.69 18.80 20.36
N ASP A 118 -15.60 19.44 19.99
CA ASP A 118 -15.58 20.60 19.10
C ASP A 118 -16.05 20.21 17.68
N PRO A 119 -16.86 21.05 17.02
CA PRO A 119 -17.30 20.76 15.64
C PRO A 119 -16.13 20.85 14.66
N ILE A 120 -16.11 19.94 13.69
CA ILE A 120 -15.17 19.96 12.56
C ILE A 120 -15.75 20.83 11.46
N THR A 121 -15.00 21.82 11.00
CA THR A 121 -15.44 22.81 10.03
C THR A 121 -14.45 22.99 8.88
N ALA A 122 -14.84 23.77 7.86
CA ALA A 122 -13.97 24.14 6.75
C ALA A 122 -12.76 24.98 7.22
N ASP A 123 -12.88 25.72 8.34
CA ASP A 123 -11.74 26.43 8.93
C ASP A 123 -10.64 25.46 9.36
N ASP A 124 -11.01 24.32 9.94
CA ASP A 124 -10.06 23.30 10.41
C ASP A 124 -9.36 22.62 9.24
N PHE A 125 -10.08 22.32 8.13
CA PHE A 125 -9.47 21.79 6.91
C PHE A 125 -8.49 22.79 6.27
N VAL A 126 -8.92 24.05 6.10
CA VAL A 126 -8.07 25.10 5.53
C VAL A 126 -6.84 25.35 6.41
N TYR A 127 -7.00 25.32 7.74
CA TYR A 127 -5.89 25.41 8.68
C TYR A 127 -4.94 24.22 8.52
N SER A 128 -5.47 22.98 8.60
CA SER A 128 -4.69 21.75 8.57
C SER A 128 -3.84 21.62 7.30
N TRP A 129 -4.44 21.88 6.12
CA TRP A 129 -3.74 21.74 4.86
C TRP A 129 -2.70 22.84 4.63
N ASN A 130 -2.98 24.10 5.00
CA ASN A 130 -1.97 25.17 4.98
C ASN A 130 -0.81 24.86 5.91
N ARG A 131 -1.10 24.38 7.12
CA ARG A 131 -0.10 24.01 8.12
C ARG A 131 0.75 22.85 7.63
N ALA A 132 0.15 21.77 7.12
CA ALA A 132 0.88 20.60 6.63
C ALA A 132 1.79 20.97 5.44
N ALA A 133 1.29 21.77 4.50
CA ALA A 133 2.11 22.28 3.39
C ALA A 133 3.28 23.15 3.89
N ALA A 134 3.08 23.98 4.92
CA ALA A 134 4.12 24.87 5.46
C ALA A 134 5.16 24.15 6.33
N LYS A 135 4.78 23.04 6.98
CA LYS A 135 5.69 22.20 7.80
C LYS A 135 6.78 21.52 6.98
N GLN A 136 6.59 21.33 5.69
CA GLN A 136 7.56 20.69 4.78
C GLN A 136 8.04 19.31 5.27
N GLY A 137 7.13 18.52 5.88
CA GLY A 137 7.39 17.11 6.17
C GLY A 137 7.62 16.29 4.90
N ASP A 138 8.01 15.03 5.03
CA ASP A 138 8.42 14.15 3.92
C ASP A 138 7.35 14.04 2.81
N TYR A 139 6.08 14.20 3.16
CA TYR A 139 4.94 14.12 2.24
C TYR A 139 4.32 15.48 1.86
N ALA A 140 4.95 16.60 2.23
CA ALA A 140 4.46 17.94 1.88
C ALA A 140 4.35 18.15 0.36
N SER A 141 5.13 17.43 -0.45
CA SER A 141 5.08 17.47 -1.92
C SER A 141 3.72 17.00 -2.49
N LEU A 142 2.89 16.27 -1.73
CA LEU A 142 1.52 15.90 -2.11
C LEU A 142 0.61 17.11 -2.29
N PHE A 143 0.92 18.25 -1.65
CA PHE A 143 0.22 19.53 -1.85
C PHE A 143 0.65 20.27 -3.12
N SER A 144 1.70 19.80 -3.82
CA SER A 144 2.24 20.48 -5.01
C SER A 144 1.26 20.71 -6.16
N PRO A 145 0.19 19.90 -6.35
CA PRO A 145 -0.83 20.23 -7.33
C PRO A 145 -1.62 21.50 -7.03
N ILE A 146 -1.73 21.91 -5.74
CA ILE A 146 -2.53 23.07 -5.34
C ILE A 146 -1.83 24.37 -5.74
N VAL A 147 -2.57 25.30 -6.33
CA VAL A 147 -2.07 26.64 -6.69
C VAL A 147 -1.51 27.34 -5.44
N GLY A 148 -0.31 27.88 -5.56
CA GLY A 148 0.39 28.58 -4.47
C GLY A 148 1.34 27.70 -3.65
N TYR A 149 1.37 26.38 -3.86
CA TYR A 149 2.27 25.50 -3.11
C TYR A 149 3.75 25.91 -3.21
N GLN A 150 4.24 26.27 -4.40
CA GLN A 150 5.64 26.66 -4.55
C GLN A 150 6.02 27.87 -3.69
N ALA A 151 5.11 28.83 -3.51
CA ALA A 151 5.36 29.96 -2.62
C ALA A 151 5.44 29.54 -1.14
N VAL A 152 4.67 28.51 -0.75
CA VAL A 152 4.73 27.92 0.60
C VAL A 152 6.01 27.14 0.79
N ALA A 153 6.38 26.29 -0.17
CA ALA A 153 7.61 25.50 -0.12
C ALA A 153 8.89 26.36 -0.06
N ASP A 154 8.86 27.52 -0.73
CA ASP A 154 9.97 28.51 -0.70
C ASP A 154 9.94 29.40 0.57
N GLY A 155 8.99 29.21 1.49
CA GLY A 155 8.84 30.05 2.68
C GLY A 155 8.33 31.48 2.41
N ARG A 156 7.86 31.78 1.19
CA ARG A 156 7.34 33.10 0.79
C ARG A 156 5.86 33.29 1.18
N SER A 157 5.16 32.21 1.54
CA SER A 157 3.77 32.20 1.99
C SER A 157 3.58 31.08 3.02
N THR A 158 2.62 31.25 3.90
CA THR A 158 2.12 30.18 4.77
C THR A 158 0.75 29.67 4.31
N LYS A 159 0.26 30.14 3.17
CA LYS A 159 -1.07 29.81 2.66
C LYS A 159 -1.00 29.38 1.19
N LEU A 160 -1.68 28.27 0.91
CA LEU A 160 -1.97 27.80 -0.43
C LEU A 160 -3.04 28.71 -1.05
N SER A 161 -2.71 29.49 -2.08
CA SER A 161 -3.67 30.45 -2.67
C SER A 161 -4.83 29.77 -3.40
N GLY A 162 -4.67 28.50 -3.78
CA GLY A 162 -5.73 27.68 -4.36
C GLY A 162 -6.64 27.00 -3.33
N LEU A 163 -6.44 27.19 -2.03
CA LEU A 163 -7.27 26.62 -0.97
C LEU A 163 -8.14 27.72 -0.36
N VAL A 164 -9.45 27.67 -0.59
CA VAL A 164 -10.37 28.75 -0.25
C VAL A 164 -11.60 28.22 0.47
N LYS A 165 -11.86 28.72 1.69
CA LYS A 165 -13.12 28.50 2.40
C LYS A 165 -14.26 29.21 1.69
N LEU A 166 -15.40 28.54 1.52
CA LEU A 166 -16.64 29.14 0.98
C LEU A 166 -17.60 29.50 2.13
N ASP A 167 -17.86 28.55 3.01
CA ASP A 167 -18.69 28.73 4.21
C ASP A 167 -18.18 27.85 5.37
N ALA A 168 -18.98 27.64 6.42
CA ALA A 168 -18.57 26.84 7.58
C ALA A 168 -18.32 25.35 7.26
N TYR A 169 -18.93 24.82 6.22
CA TYR A 169 -18.90 23.42 5.86
C TYR A 169 -18.56 23.16 4.39
N SER A 170 -18.03 24.16 3.69
CA SER A 170 -17.55 23.96 2.32
C SER A 170 -16.28 24.77 2.03
N PHE A 171 -15.42 24.19 1.20
CA PHE A 171 -14.20 24.82 0.73
C PHE A 171 -13.81 24.30 -0.65
N THR A 172 -12.93 25.02 -1.35
CA THR A 172 -12.42 24.62 -2.65
C THR A 172 -10.92 24.43 -2.65
N THR A 173 -10.45 23.52 -3.52
CA THR A 173 -9.06 23.49 -3.96
C THR A 173 -8.98 23.76 -5.46
N THR A 174 -8.07 24.64 -5.87
CA THR A 174 -7.74 24.88 -7.27
C THR A 174 -6.36 24.34 -7.57
N LEU A 175 -6.28 23.47 -8.58
CA LEU A 175 -5.06 22.78 -8.99
C LEU A 175 -4.38 23.52 -10.15
N THR A 176 -3.07 23.34 -10.28
CA THR A 176 -2.27 23.90 -11.39
C THR A 176 -2.47 23.16 -12.71
N LYS A 177 -2.91 21.91 -12.65
CA LYS A 177 -3.24 21.04 -13.80
C LYS A 177 -4.34 20.05 -13.41
N PRO A 178 -5.11 19.51 -14.35
CA PRO A 178 -6.08 18.46 -14.04
C PRO A 178 -5.37 17.24 -13.44
N ALA A 179 -5.94 16.68 -12.35
CA ALA A 179 -5.44 15.52 -11.65
C ALA A 179 -6.62 14.61 -11.26
N GLY A 180 -6.93 13.63 -12.10
CA GLY A 180 -8.06 12.74 -11.89
C GLY A 180 -7.88 11.77 -10.69
N TYR A 181 -6.68 11.71 -10.13
CA TYR A 181 -6.33 10.99 -8.90
C TYR A 181 -6.41 11.87 -7.64
N TRP A 182 -6.90 13.10 -7.74
CA TRP A 182 -6.85 14.08 -6.64
C TRP A 182 -7.63 13.63 -5.40
N THR A 183 -8.79 13.02 -5.56
CA THR A 183 -9.58 12.50 -4.44
C THR A 183 -8.82 11.41 -3.68
N THR A 184 -8.14 10.53 -4.40
CA THR A 184 -7.26 9.52 -3.81
C THR A 184 -6.09 10.14 -3.04
N THR A 185 -5.53 11.25 -3.54
CA THR A 185 -4.45 11.95 -2.85
C THR A 185 -4.93 12.59 -1.54
N VAL A 186 -6.09 13.24 -1.55
CA VAL A 186 -6.62 13.92 -0.34
C VAL A 186 -7.21 12.95 0.70
N ALA A 187 -7.25 11.65 0.41
CA ALA A 187 -7.55 10.60 1.39
C ALA A 187 -6.34 10.28 2.32
N LEU A 188 -5.13 10.73 1.95
CA LEU A 188 -3.90 10.41 2.67
C LEU A 188 -3.73 11.25 3.94
N TRP A 189 -2.91 10.76 4.86
CA TRP A 189 -2.68 11.33 6.18
C TRP A 189 -2.22 12.80 6.22
N PRO A 190 -1.44 13.37 5.29
CA PRO A 190 -1.12 14.80 5.34
C PRO A 190 -2.34 15.71 5.19
N PHE A 191 -3.44 15.17 4.67
CA PHE A 191 -4.72 15.86 4.46
C PHE A 191 -5.74 15.62 5.58
N TRP A 192 -5.39 14.83 6.62
CA TRP A 192 -6.26 14.65 7.79
C TRP A 192 -6.45 15.96 8.55
N VAL A 193 -7.64 16.13 9.14
CA VAL A 193 -7.98 17.34 9.86
C VAL A 193 -7.50 17.27 11.31
N VAL A 194 -6.91 18.37 11.78
CA VAL A 194 -6.47 18.57 13.16
C VAL A 194 -7.20 19.76 13.80
N ASP A 195 -7.38 19.73 15.12
CA ASP A 195 -8.05 20.79 15.86
C ASP A 195 -7.15 22.02 16.00
N SER A 196 -7.47 23.06 15.25
CA SER A 196 -6.72 24.31 15.21
C SER A 196 -6.68 25.03 16.57
N LYS A 197 -7.73 24.91 17.39
CA LYS A 197 -7.83 25.57 18.71
C LYS A 197 -6.92 24.89 19.72
N VAL A 198 -6.88 23.54 19.68
CA VAL A 198 -6.00 22.77 20.56
C VAL A 198 -4.54 23.08 20.20
N ILE A 199 -4.19 23.13 18.93
CA ILE A 199 -2.82 23.48 18.50
C ILE A 199 -2.44 24.90 18.93
N ALA A 200 -3.36 25.85 18.79
CA ALA A 200 -3.13 27.25 19.23
C ALA A 200 -2.90 27.35 20.74
N THR A 201 -3.54 26.49 21.53
CA THR A 201 -3.45 26.51 22.99
C THR A 201 -2.26 25.73 23.54
N ALA A 202 -2.07 24.50 23.03
CA ALA A 202 -1.02 23.60 23.49
C ALA A 202 0.36 23.91 22.88
N GLY A 203 0.39 24.49 21.70
CA GLY A 203 1.61 24.79 20.93
C GLY A 203 1.88 23.75 19.83
N ASP A 204 2.31 24.25 18.68
CA ASP A 204 2.44 23.51 17.43
C ASP A 204 3.46 22.35 17.46
N SER A 205 4.39 22.35 18.41
CA SER A 205 5.42 21.31 18.55
C SER A 205 5.11 20.26 19.61
N ILE A 206 4.04 20.44 20.42
CA ILE A 206 3.80 19.58 21.58
C ILE A 206 2.36 19.09 21.74
N TRP A 207 1.39 19.61 20.96
CA TRP A 207 -0.03 19.24 21.06
C TRP A 207 -0.27 17.73 20.90
N PHE A 208 0.59 17.04 20.17
CA PHE A 208 0.48 15.60 19.87
C PHE A 208 1.25 14.71 20.86
N THR A 209 1.92 15.27 21.87
CA THR A 209 2.81 14.49 22.76
C THR A 209 2.09 13.86 23.94
N GLN A 210 0.91 14.36 24.29
CA GLN A 210 0.15 13.92 25.45
C GLN A 210 -1.28 13.50 25.07
N PRO A 211 -1.84 12.46 25.72
CA PRO A 211 -3.22 12.02 25.47
C PRO A 211 -4.27 13.13 25.58
N GLN A 212 -4.07 14.08 26.50
CA GLN A 212 -5.01 15.17 26.76
C GLN A 212 -5.05 16.23 25.66
N THR A 213 -4.00 16.34 24.88
CA THR A 213 -3.86 17.33 23.80
C THR A 213 -3.83 16.70 22.41
N LEU A 214 -3.66 15.37 22.31
CA LEU A 214 -3.83 14.63 21.05
C LEU A 214 -5.34 14.46 20.76
N ILE A 215 -5.95 15.52 20.26
CA ILE A 215 -7.37 15.55 19.91
C ILE A 215 -7.52 15.15 18.45
N GLY A 216 -8.10 13.97 18.23
CA GLY A 216 -8.31 13.40 16.91
C GLY A 216 -9.73 13.59 16.38
N SER A 217 -9.92 13.29 15.12
CA SER A 217 -11.19 13.29 14.39
C SER A 217 -11.72 11.89 14.09
N GLY A 218 -10.92 10.85 14.39
CA GLY A 218 -11.22 9.45 14.11
C GLY A 218 -12.05 8.73 15.18
N PRO A 219 -12.28 7.41 14.99
CA PRO A 219 -13.12 6.60 15.86
C PRO A 219 -12.52 6.29 17.25
N PHE A 220 -11.20 6.41 17.41
CA PHE A 220 -10.51 6.14 18.68
C PHE A 220 -9.73 7.36 19.15
N ARG A 221 -9.56 7.47 20.47
CA ARG A 221 -8.74 8.48 21.14
C ARG A 221 -7.67 7.81 21.98
N MET A 222 -6.48 8.39 22.05
CA MET A 222 -5.42 7.93 22.94
C MET A 222 -5.80 8.25 24.39
N THR A 223 -5.63 7.29 25.29
CA THR A 223 -5.93 7.44 26.73
C THR A 223 -4.69 7.38 27.60
N ALA A 224 -3.66 6.62 27.16
CA ALA A 224 -2.38 6.60 27.84
C ALA A 224 -1.22 6.42 26.82
N ARG A 225 -0.05 6.92 27.21
CA ARG A 225 1.21 6.73 26.47
C ARG A 225 2.36 6.58 27.45
N SER A 226 3.11 5.51 27.31
CA SER A 226 4.43 5.33 27.91
C SER A 226 5.44 5.24 26.77
N ALA A 227 6.14 6.33 26.49
CA ALA A 227 7.01 6.42 25.30
C ALA A 227 8.02 5.28 25.24
N GLY A 228 8.11 4.63 24.10
CA GLY A 228 8.95 3.45 23.88
C GLY A 228 8.49 2.17 24.59
N GLN A 229 7.32 2.16 25.22
CA GLN A 229 6.81 1.01 25.96
C GLN A 229 5.40 0.61 25.54
N ALA A 230 4.40 1.51 25.66
CA ALA A 230 3.02 1.18 25.38
C ALA A 230 2.16 2.39 25.00
N LEU A 231 1.08 2.11 24.28
CA LEU A 231 0.03 3.03 23.87
C LEU A 231 -1.33 2.41 24.17
N ASP A 232 -2.27 3.21 24.70
CA ASP A 232 -3.65 2.79 24.97
C ASP A 232 -4.65 3.70 24.30
N PHE A 233 -5.71 3.09 23.73
CA PHE A 233 -6.76 3.80 23.03
C PHE A 233 -8.14 3.26 23.41
N GLU A 234 -9.14 4.16 23.38
CA GLU A 234 -10.54 3.84 23.58
C GLU A 234 -11.41 4.42 22.46
N PRO A 235 -12.60 3.84 22.19
CA PRO A 235 -13.57 4.40 21.26
C PRO A 235 -14.02 5.81 21.66
N VAL A 236 -14.19 6.68 20.68
CA VAL A 236 -14.81 7.99 20.85
C VAL A 236 -16.32 7.81 20.98
N GLN A 237 -16.90 8.23 22.10
CA GLN A 237 -18.35 8.17 22.32
C GLN A 237 -19.06 9.09 21.32
N HIS A 238 -20.14 8.57 20.71
CA HIS A 238 -20.93 9.31 19.73
C HIS A 238 -20.11 9.81 18.52
N TRP A 239 -19.11 9.02 18.09
CA TRP A 239 -18.36 9.33 16.89
C TRP A 239 -19.31 9.41 15.67
N TYR A 240 -19.14 10.44 14.83
CA TYR A 240 -20.03 10.76 13.71
C TYR A 240 -20.13 9.64 12.65
N GLY A 241 -19.12 8.77 12.54
CA GLY A 241 -19.14 7.61 11.63
C GLY A 241 -20.05 6.46 12.10
N GLY A 242 -20.78 6.63 13.21
CA GLY A 242 -21.73 5.65 13.75
C GLY A 242 -21.08 4.69 14.72
N SER A 243 -20.99 3.39 14.38
CA SER A 243 -20.43 2.38 15.26
C SER A 243 -18.90 2.39 15.23
N THR A 244 -18.29 2.37 16.40
CA THR A 244 -16.84 2.12 16.59
C THR A 244 -16.51 0.63 16.69
N GLY A 245 -17.46 -0.27 16.37
CA GLY A 245 -17.30 -1.73 16.43
C GLY A 245 -17.49 -2.31 17.82
N ALA A 246 -16.94 -3.49 18.04
CA ALA A 246 -17.04 -4.20 19.31
C ALA A 246 -15.90 -3.89 20.28
N ILE A 247 -14.75 -3.45 19.77
CA ILE A 247 -13.54 -3.19 20.58
C ILE A 247 -13.79 -2.03 21.55
N THR A 248 -13.51 -2.27 22.83
CA THR A 248 -13.66 -1.28 23.91
C THR A 248 -12.32 -0.72 24.39
N HIS A 249 -11.23 -1.39 24.08
CA HIS A 249 -9.88 -0.98 24.43
C HIS A 249 -8.88 -1.52 23.41
N VAL A 250 -7.89 -0.72 23.02
CA VAL A 250 -6.75 -1.15 22.21
C VAL A 250 -5.49 -0.90 23.01
N HIS A 251 -4.72 -1.96 23.24
CA HIS A 251 -3.43 -1.91 23.92
C HIS A 251 -2.32 -2.31 22.96
N ILE A 252 -1.33 -1.45 22.81
CA ILE A 252 -0.19 -1.65 21.91
C ILE A 252 1.10 -1.60 22.72
N ASP A 253 1.84 -2.72 22.77
CA ASP A 253 3.17 -2.75 23.36
C ASP A 253 4.25 -2.44 22.32
N VAL A 254 5.31 -1.75 22.72
CA VAL A 254 6.51 -1.57 21.91
C VAL A 254 7.51 -2.66 22.24
N VAL A 255 7.60 -3.70 21.39
CA VAL A 255 8.45 -4.87 21.60
C VAL A 255 9.33 -5.11 20.37
N THR A 256 10.58 -4.69 20.45
CA THR A 256 11.53 -4.77 19.33
C THR A 256 11.91 -6.22 18.95
N ASP A 257 11.99 -7.13 19.94
CA ASP A 257 12.33 -8.52 19.70
C ASP A 257 11.10 -9.32 19.22
N GLN A 258 11.09 -9.65 17.94
CA GLN A 258 10.02 -10.43 17.32
C GLN A 258 9.87 -11.84 17.90
N SER A 259 10.91 -12.43 18.47
CA SER A 259 10.83 -13.74 19.12
C SER A 259 10.05 -13.65 20.43
N VAL A 260 10.19 -12.55 21.15
CA VAL A 260 9.37 -12.24 22.34
C VAL A 260 7.92 -12.02 21.93
N GLN A 261 7.66 -11.29 20.82
CA GLN A 261 6.30 -11.12 20.30
C GLN A 261 5.62 -12.46 20.01
N VAL A 262 6.32 -13.39 19.36
CA VAL A 262 5.79 -14.75 19.08
C VAL A 262 5.49 -15.50 20.38
N THR A 263 6.39 -15.45 21.36
CA THR A 263 6.20 -16.14 22.66
C THR A 263 4.97 -15.59 23.39
N GLN A 264 4.79 -14.29 23.41
CA GLN A 264 3.64 -13.64 24.08
C GLN A 264 2.33 -13.87 23.32
N TYR A 265 2.37 -13.93 21.99
CA TYR A 265 1.22 -14.35 21.19
C TYR A 265 0.81 -15.79 21.54
N GLU A 266 1.74 -16.73 21.58
CA GLU A 266 1.47 -18.14 21.89
C GLU A 266 0.97 -18.37 23.32
N SER A 267 1.32 -17.49 24.25
CA SER A 267 0.80 -17.51 25.62
C SER A 267 -0.56 -16.81 25.76
N GLY A 268 -1.11 -16.22 24.70
CA GLY A 268 -2.41 -15.54 24.68
C GLY A 268 -2.38 -14.11 25.21
N VAL A 269 -1.19 -13.51 25.42
CA VAL A 269 -1.06 -12.08 25.80
C VAL A 269 -1.50 -11.17 24.66
N TYR A 270 -1.09 -11.50 23.42
CA TYR A 270 -1.47 -10.74 22.25
C TYR A 270 -2.59 -11.39 21.45
N SER A 271 -3.53 -10.62 21.02
CA SER A 271 -4.61 -11.00 20.09
C SER A 271 -4.09 -11.37 18.71
N LEU A 272 -3.05 -10.68 18.27
CA LEU A 272 -2.36 -10.87 17.00
C LEU A 272 -0.93 -10.34 17.07
N ILE A 273 -0.09 -10.73 16.07
CA ILE A 273 1.21 -10.11 15.78
C ILE A 273 1.38 -9.90 14.28
N GLY A 274 2.32 -9.06 13.87
CA GLY A 274 2.59 -8.70 12.49
C GLY A 274 1.99 -7.35 12.06
N TYR A 275 1.27 -6.64 12.97
CA TYR A 275 0.72 -5.30 12.72
C TYR A 275 1.84 -4.30 12.39
N ALA A 276 1.49 -3.21 11.72
CA ALA A 276 2.41 -2.14 11.32
C ALA A 276 3.55 -2.61 10.40
N HIS A 277 3.22 -3.54 9.49
CA HIS A 277 4.15 -4.05 8.46
C HIS A 277 5.46 -4.68 8.96
N GLN A 278 5.49 -5.19 10.20
CA GLN A 278 6.73 -5.75 10.78
C GLN A 278 7.07 -7.15 10.25
N GLY A 279 6.09 -7.90 9.71
CA GLY A 279 6.27 -9.31 9.35
C GLY A 279 6.47 -10.23 10.55
N LEU A 280 6.95 -11.43 10.29
CA LEU A 280 7.24 -12.45 11.28
C LEU A 280 8.72 -12.86 11.25
N PRO A 281 9.30 -13.32 12.37
CA PRO A 281 10.63 -13.93 12.31
C PRO A 281 10.60 -15.21 11.45
N PRO A 282 11.66 -15.48 10.66
CA PRO A 282 11.70 -16.61 9.72
C PRO A 282 11.36 -17.96 10.34
N THR A 283 11.78 -18.19 11.58
CA THR A 283 11.50 -19.45 12.32
C THR A 283 10.00 -19.63 12.60
N ALA A 284 9.29 -18.56 12.94
CA ALA A 284 7.84 -18.61 13.15
C ALA A 284 7.11 -18.81 11.81
N ALA A 285 7.46 -18.05 10.78
CA ALA A 285 6.85 -18.17 9.45
C ALA A 285 6.95 -19.61 8.92
N VAL A 286 8.13 -20.25 9.01
CA VAL A 286 8.33 -21.65 8.60
C VAL A 286 7.49 -22.60 9.45
N ARG A 287 7.49 -22.45 10.78
CA ARG A 287 6.73 -23.30 11.68
C ARG A 287 5.22 -23.23 11.43
N TYR A 288 4.68 -22.03 11.32
CA TYR A 288 3.24 -21.81 11.08
C TYR A 288 2.81 -22.25 9.67
N THR A 289 3.69 -22.18 8.69
CA THR A 289 3.43 -22.72 7.35
C THR A 289 3.44 -24.25 7.31
N GLY A 290 4.34 -24.88 8.07
CA GLY A 290 4.56 -26.33 8.08
C GLY A 290 3.57 -27.14 8.91
N ASP A 291 2.85 -26.53 9.86
CA ASP A 291 1.87 -27.20 10.71
C ASP A 291 0.45 -26.88 10.28
N ALA A 292 -0.37 -27.89 10.01
CA ALA A 292 -1.73 -27.75 9.50
C ALA A 292 -2.69 -27.01 10.46
N LYS A 293 -2.46 -27.12 11.78
CA LYS A 293 -3.29 -26.41 12.79
C LYS A 293 -2.82 -24.96 12.94
N LEU A 294 -1.51 -24.75 13.06
CA LEU A 294 -0.95 -23.41 13.21
C LEU A 294 -1.18 -22.56 11.95
N LYS A 295 -1.14 -23.18 10.76
CA LYS A 295 -1.38 -22.50 9.49
C LYS A 295 -2.73 -21.76 9.42
N THR A 296 -3.74 -22.21 10.16
CA THR A 296 -5.04 -21.53 10.23
C THR A 296 -4.96 -20.15 10.89
N GLN A 297 -3.90 -19.87 11.64
CA GLN A 297 -3.65 -18.59 12.29
C GLN A 297 -2.77 -17.67 11.46
N LEU A 298 -2.10 -18.20 10.42
CA LEU A 298 -1.23 -17.42 9.54
C LEU A 298 -2.06 -16.76 8.42
N GLN A 299 -2.01 -15.44 8.34
CA GLN A 299 -2.59 -14.67 7.25
C GLN A 299 -1.46 -14.05 6.41
N LEU A 300 -1.55 -14.20 5.09
CA LEU A 300 -0.60 -13.67 4.13
C LEU A 300 -1.34 -12.73 3.18
N ILE A 301 -0.96 -11.45 3.19
CA ILE A 301 -1.65 -10.37 2.46
C ILE A 301 -0.63 -9.66 1.57
N PRO A 302 -0.93 -9.32 0.30
CA PRO A 302 -0.06 -8.47 -0.50
C PRO A 302 0.28 -7.16 0.25
N SER A 303 1.54 -6.70 0.19
CA SER A 303 1.98 -5.53 0.96
C SER A 303 2.23 -4.27 0.13
N GLY A 304 1.69 -4.20 -1.10
CA GLY A 304 1.87 -3.04 -1.98
C GLY A 304 3.32 -2.74 -2.39
N LEU A 305 4.24 -3.65 -2.11
CA LEU A 305 5.68 -3.49 -2.31
C LEU A 305 6.16 -4.33 -3.49
N THR A 306 6.93 -3.71 -4.38
CA THR A 306 7.65 -4.42 -5.45
C THR A 306 9.15 -4.17 -5.33
N PHE A 307 9.94 -5.24 -5.47
CA PHE A 307 11.38 -5.18 -5.67
C PHE A 307 11.74 -5.58 -7.09
N TRP A 308 12.69 -4.87 -7.70
CA TRP A 308 13.20 -5.20 -9.04
C TRP A 308 14.67 -4.84 -9.20
N ALA A 309 15.34 -5.46 -10.16
CA ALA A 309 16.61 -4.98 -10.65
C ALA A 309 16.37 -3.89 -11.70
N GLY A 310 16.88 -2.70 -11.47
CA GLY A 310 16.84 -1.56 -12.37
C GLY A 310 18.01 -1.58 -13.35
N PHE A 311 17.75 -1.15 -14.58
CA PHE A 311 18.75 -0.95 -15.62
C PHE A 311 18.90 0.54 -15.95
N SER A 312 20.11 1.06 -16.07
CA SER A 312 20.28 2.39 -16.66
C SER A 312 20.04 2.31 -18.16
N ILE A 313 18.88 2.84 -18.60
CA ILE A 313 18.51 2.89 -20.03
C ILE A 313 19.09 4.15 -20.70
N THR A 314 19.55 5.12 -19.92
CA THR A 314 20.14 6.37 -20.40
C THR A 314 21.64 6.31 -20.60
N ALA A 315 22.34 5.39 -19.91
CA ALA A 315 23.80 5.26 -19.97
C ALA A 315 24.28 3.81 -19.77
N GLY A 316 25.53 3.55 -20.09
CA GLY A 316 26.19 2.27 -19.86
C GLY A 316 25.75 1.15 -20.82
N PRO A 317 26.03 -0.13 -20.47
CA PRO A 317 25.83 -1.25 -21.40
C PRO A 317 24.36 -1.49 -21.76
N PHE A 318 23.44 -1.15 -20.89
CA PHE A 318 21.99 -1.35 -21.09
C PHE A 318 21.30 -0.14 -21.73
N ALA A 319 22.07 0.87 -22.17
CA ALA A 319 21.52 2.12 -22.72
C ALA A 319 20.72 1.91 -24.01
N GLY A 320 19.74 2.81 -24.19
CA GLY A 320 18.82 2.83 -25.32
C GLY A 320 17.72 1.78 -25.22
N VAL A 321 16.46 2.22 -25.52
CA VAL A 321 15.30 1.34 -25.47
C VAL A 321 15.48 0.13 -26.36
N ALA A 322 15.91 0.33 -27.62
CA ALA A 322 16.14 -0.76 -28.57
C ALA A 322 17.53 -1.41 -28.41
N ASN A 323 18.59 -0.61 -28.30
CA ASN A 323 19.99 -1.11 -28.34
C ASN A 323 20.35 -1.99 -27.13
N GLY A 324 19.83 -1.64 -25.94
CA GLY A 324 20.04 -2.40 -24.69
C GLY A 324 19.01 -3.51 -24.45
N LEU A 325 17.94 -3.60 -25.25
CA LEU A 325 16.78 -4.47 -25.02
C LEU A 325 17.17 -5.93 -24.80
N ALA A 326 17.92 -6.51 -25.74
CA ALA A 326 18.32 -7.91 -25.68
C ALA A 326 19.18 -8.23 -24.44
N GLY A 327 20.08 -7.29 -24.06
CA GLY A 327 20.85 -7.43 -22.82
C GLY A 327 19.97 -7.43 -21.57
N ARG A 328 19.03 -6.48 -21.46
CA ARG A 328 18.10 -6.41 -20.33
C ARG A 328 17.19 -7.64 -20.26
N HIS A 329 16.69 -8.10 -21.41
CA HIS A 329 15.88 -9.30 -21.50
C HIS A 329 16.66 -10.55 -21.08
N ALA A 330 17.90 -10.73 -21.54
CA ALA A 330 18.76 -11.83 -21.14
C ALA A 330 19.02 -11.84 -19.62
N PHE A 331 19.32 -10.68 -19.02
CA PHE A 331 19.53 -10.57 -17.58
C PHE A 331 18.24 -10.84 -16.78
N SER A 332 17.07 -10.45 -17.28
CA SER A 332 15.79 -10.71 -16.62
C SER A 332 15.38 -12.18 -16.69
N THR A 333 15.42 -12.78 -17.89
CA THR A 333 14.99 -14.18 -18.12
C THR A 333 15.96 -15.22 -17.54
N ALA A 334 17.19 -14.80 -17.21
CA ALA A 334 18.16 -15.62 -16.50
C ALA A 334 17.87 -15.78 -15.00
N ILE A 335 16.88 -15.08 -14.45
CA ILE A 335 16.55 -15.12 -13.01
C ILE A 335 15.42 -16.13 -12.76
N ASP A 336 15.72 -17.19 -12.04
CA ASP A 336 14.70 -18.06 -11.41
C ASP A 336 14.15 -17.38 -10.17
N ARG A 337 12.97 -16.77 -10.30
CA ARG A 337 12.30 -16.01 -9.25
C ARG A 337 11.74 -16.88 -8.13
N ASN A 338 11.43 -18.15 -8.43
CA ASN A 338 11.00 -19.08 -7.39
C ASN A 338 12.19 -19.45 -6.49
N ALA A 339 13.35 -19.72 -7.08
CA ALA A 339 14.58 -19.97 -6.31
C ALA A 339 15.00 -18.72 -5.53
N LEU A 340 14.86 -17.51 -6.10
CA LEU A 340 15.11 -16.27 -5.39
C LEU A 340 14.17 -16.12 -4.19
N ALA A 341 12.84 -16.22 -4.39
CA ALA A 341 11.85 -16.07 -3.33
C ALA A 341 12.05 -17.13 -2.22
N ALA A 342 12.34 -18.37 -2.58
CA ALA A 342 12.67 -19.41 -1.58
C ALA A 342 13.89 -19.07 -0.72
N ALA A 343 14.89 -18.39 -1.31
CA ALA A 343 16.13 -18.05 -0.61
C ALA A 343 16.01 -16.79 0.28
N VAL A 344 15.21 -15.78 -0.11
CA VAL A 344 15.23 -14.47 0.56
C VAL A 344 13.90 -14.06 1.19
N CYS A 345 12.80 -14.83 1.00
CA CYS A 345 11.44 -14.47 1.41
C CYS A 345 10.87 -15.43 2.46
N ASN A 346 11.61 -15.87 3.44
CA ASN A 346 11.13 -16.81 4.45
C ASN A 346 10.42 -18.01 3.81
N GLN A 347 11.05 -18.64 2.81
CA GLN A 347 10.47 -19.73 2.01
C GLN A 347 9.17 -19.33 1.26
N GLY A 348 9.00 -18.04 0.93
CA GLY A 348 7.87 -17.52 0.15
C GLY A 348 6.73 -16.95 0.99
N THR A 349 6.88 -16.80 2.30
CA THR A 349 5.85 -16.15 3.14
C THR A 349 5.98 -14.64 3.17
N ALA A 350 7.20 -14.08 3.20
CA ALA A 350 7.45 -12.64 3.26
C ALA A 350 7.44 -11.95 1.88
N CYS A 351 7.62 -12.68 0.80
CA CYS A 351 7.46 -12.19 -0.56
C CYS A 351 7.26 -13.32 -1.57
N VAL A 352 6.68 -13.00 -2.74
CA VAL A 352 6.39 -13.93 -3.83
C VAL A 352 6.97 -13.42 -5.15
N PRO A 353 7.20 -14.27 -6.18
CA PRO A 353 7.71 -13.85 -7.48
C PRO A 353 6.89 -12.71 -8.11
N ALA A 354 7.55 -11.66 -8.57
CA ALA A 354 6.92 -10.54 -9.27
C ALA A 354 6.79 -10.86 -10.76
N THR A 355 5.61 -11.31 -11.19
CA THR A 355 5.33 -11.76 -12.56
C THR A 355 4.27 -10.92 -13.30
N GLY A 356 3.68 -9.93 -12.62
CA GLY A 356 2.58 -9.12 -13.14
C GLY A 356 2.95 -7.64 -13.38
N GLY A 357 4.21 -7.34 -13.68
CA GLY A 357 4.68 -5.97 -13.92
C GLY A 357 5.22 -5.27 -12.68
N VAL A 358 5.36 -3.95 -12.76
CA VAL A 358 5.96 -3.16 -11.66
C VAL A 358 4.97 -2.86 -10.54
N ILE A 359 3.68 -2.73 -10.84
CA ILE A 359 2.65 -2.48 -9.81
C ILE A 359 2.37 -3.79 -9.07
N SER A 360 2.40 -3.74 -7.74
CA SER A 360 2.24 -4.90 -6.87
C SER A 360 0.83 -5.50 -6.95
N LYS A 361 0.76 -6.81 -6.72
CA LYS A 361 -0.51 -7.53 -6.57
C LYS A 361 -1.37 -6.91 -5.46
N GLY A 362 -2.67 -6.82 -5.70
CA GLY A 362 -3.63 -6.23 -4.77
C GLY A 362 -3.85 -4.72 -4.95
N LEU A 363 -3.14 -4.09 -5.89
CA LEU A 363 -3.29 -2.66 -6.22
C LEU A 363 -3.94 -2.43 -7.58
N THR A 364 -4.60 -1.29 -7.71
CA THR A 364 -5.15 -0.78 -8.98
C THR A 364 -4.04 -0.64 -10.02
N GLY A 365 -4.29 -1.14 -11.22
CA GLY A 365 -3.29 -1.14 -12.29
C GLY A 365 -2.43 -2.41 -12.36
N TYR A 366 -2.51 -3.32 -11.39
CA TYR A 366 -1.92 -4.65 -11.52
C TYR A 366 -2.45 -5.36 -12.77
N ILE A 367 -1.55 -5.89 -13.59
CA ILE A 367 -1.92 -6.42 -14.91
C ILE A 367 -2.13 -7.93 -14.93
N GLY A 368 -1.88 -8.63 -13.82
CA GLY A 368 -2.15 -10.07 -13.66
C GLY A 368 -0.89 -10.93 -13.56
N ASP A 369 -1.01 -12.06 -12.87
CA ASP A 369 0.07 -13.03 -12.72
C ASP A 369 0.53 -13.54 -14.10
N GLY A 370 1.84 -13.56 -14.35
CA GLY A 370 2.44 -14.02 -15.60
C GLY A 370 2.33 -13.04 -16.78
N ALA A 371 1.75 -11.84 -16.60
CA ALA A 371 1.62 -10.85 -17.67
C ALA A 371 2.97 -10.23 -18.08
N ASP A 372 3.97 -10.20 -17.19
CA ASP A 372 5.34 -9.81 -17.53
C ASP A 372 6.11 -11.02 -18.07
N VAL A 373 6.12 -11.16 -19.40
CA VAL A 373 6.78 -12.26 -20.10
C VAL A 373 8.30 -12.32 -19.86
N ASN A 374 8.93 -11.19 -19.49
CA ASN A 374 10.36 -11.10 -19.20
C ASN A 374 10.73 -11.77 -17.86
N THR A 375 9.73 -12.16 -17.07
CA THR A 375 9.94 -12.86 -15.79
C THR A 375 9.95 -14.38 -15.93
N LYS A 376 9.63 -14.90 -17.12
CA LYS A 376 9.69 -16.34 -17.39
C LYS A 376 11.14 -16.79 -17.43
N PHE A 377 11.50 -17.67 -16.52
CA PHE A 377 12.86 -18.22 -16.43
C PHE A 377 13.18 -19.11 -17.65
N ASP A 378 14.23 -18.77 -18.39
CA ASP A 378 14.79 -19.57 -19.48
C ASP A 378 16.29 -19.29 -19.64
N ALA A 379 17.11 -20.04 -18.93
CA ALA A 379 18.56 -19.86 -18.92
C ALA A 379 19.21 -20.09 -20.30
N ALA A 380 18.68 -21.02 -21.10
CA ALA A 380 19.25 -21.36 -22.40
C ALA A 380 18.97 -20.26 -23.43
N ALA A 381 17.72 -19.79 -23.50
CA ALA A 381 17.35 -18.66 -24.33
C ALA A 381 18.08 -17.39 -23.91
N ALA A 382 18.14 -17.08 -22.61
CA ALA A 382 18.84 -15.93 -22.05
C ALA A 382 20.33 -15.91 -22.44
N LYS A 383 21.02 -17.05 -22.33
CA LYS A 383 22.43 -17.18 -22.72
C LYS A 383 22.64 -16.96 -24.20
N THR A 384 21.76 -17.54 -25.04
CA THR A 384 21.81 -17.38 -26.49
C THR A 384 21.60 -15.92 -26.88
N GLU A 385 20.66 -15.24 -26.26
CA GLU A 385 20.37 -13.85 -26.54
C GLU A 385 21.50 -12.92 -26.09
N LEU A 386 22.08 -13.17 -24.91
CA LEU A 386 23.27 -12.45 -24.43
C LEU A 386 24.43 -12.58 -25.42
N GLN A 387 24.71 -13.79 -25.91
CA GLN A 387 25.79 -14.04 -26.86
C GLN A 387 25.60 -13.30 -28.20
N LYS A 388 24.36 -13.15 -28.66
CA LYS A 388 24.05 -12.35 -29.86
C LYS A 388 24.25 -10.86 -29.61
N TRP A 389 23.85 -10.36 -28.42
CA TRP A 389 23.94 -8.95 -28.06
C TRP A 389 25.36 -8.52 -27.69
N ASP A 390 26.12 -9.39 -27.01
CA ASP A 390 27.50 -9.15 -26.56
C ASP A 390 28.42 -10.34 -26.90
N PRO A 391 28.67 -10.61 -28.20
CA PRO A 391 29.40 -11.79 -28.62
C PRO A 391 30.86 -11.86 -28.13
N LYS A 392 31.42 -10.71 -27.71
CA LYS A 392 32.80 -10.61 -27.21
C LYS A 392 32.85 -10.52 -25.67
N GLY A 393 31.72 -10.48 -24.98
CA GLY A 393 31.64 -10.28 -23.54
C GLY A 393 32.23 -8.95 -23.05
N THR A 394 32.25 -7.94 -23.92
CA THR A 394 32.88 -6.64 -23.62
C THR A 394 31.92 -5.66 -22.96
N LYS A 395 30.62 -5.73 -23.29
CA LYS A 395 29.59 -4.84 -22.72
C LYS A 395 29.34 -5.13 -21.24
N VAL A 396 29.39 -6.41 -20.85
CA VAL A 396 29.12 -6.87 -19.47
C VAL A 396 30.39 -7.04 -18.62
N ARG A 397 31.57 -6.72 -19.17
CA ARG A 397 32.85 -6.85 -18.46
C ARG A 397 32.90 -5.90 -17.27
N GLY A 398 33.14 -6.43 -16.08
CA GLY A 398 33.23 -5.64 -14.84
C GLY A 398 31.91 -5.06 -14.37
N LEU A 399 30.79 -5.61 -14.82
CA LEU A 399 29.46 -5.17 -14.41
C LEU A 399 29.28 -5.32 -12.91
N THR A 400 28.63 -4.33 -12.31
CA THR A 400 28.28 -4.31 -10.88
C THR A 400 26.77 -4.24 -10.71
N TYR A 401 26.25 -4.94 -9.69
CA TYR A 401 24.91 -4.71 -9.14
C TYR A 401 25.08 -3.90 -7.85
N THR A 402 24.57 -2.68 -7.86
CA THR A 402 24.72 -1.75 -6.74
C THR A 402 23.44 -1.67 -5.91
N TYR A 403 23.58 -1.68 -4.58
CA TYR A 403 22.48 -1.62 -3.63
C TYR A 403 22.87 -0.83 -2.37
N ASP A 404 21.88 -0.29 -1.64
CA ASP A 404 22.09 0.36 -0.36
C ASP A 404 22.19 -0.67 0.77
N THR A 405 22.95 -0.31 1.82
CA THR A 405 23.18 -1.17 3.01
C THR A 405 21.86 -1.61 3.63
N ASP A 406 21.57 -2.90 3.49
CA ASP A 406 20.41 -3.58 4.05
C ASP A 406 20.62 -5.10 3.92
N PRO A 407 20.33 -5.93 4.96
CA PRO A 407 20.54 -7.38 4.91
C PRO A 407 19.76 -8.09 3.80
N PHE A 408 18.51 -7.67 3.52
CA PHE A 408 17.70 -8.23 2.44
C PHE A 408 18.31 -7.89 1.07
N ASN A 409 18.70 -6.64 0.84
CA ASN A 409 19.34 -6.23 -0.41
C ASN A 409 20.64 -7.00 -0.66
N LYS A 410 21.41 -7.27 0.40
CA LYS A 410 22.64 -8.09 0.33
C LYS A 410 22.35 -9.53 -0.06
N ALA A 411 21.32 -10.15 0.53
CA ALA A 411 20.92 -11.52 0.20
C ALA A 411 20.39 -11.61 -1.24
N VAL A 412 19.59 -10.63 -1.70
CA VAL A 412 19.12 -10.52 -3.09
C VAL A 412 20.30 -10.42 -4.03
N CYS A 413 21.29 -9.53 -3.77
CA CYS A 413 22.48 -9.40 -4.62
C CYS A 413 23.24 -10.71 -4.72
N ALA A 414 23.52 -11.38 -3.59
CA ALA A 414 24.27 -12.65 -3.57
C ALA A 414 23.57 -13.72 -4.44
N ASN A 415 22.22 -13.79 -4.36
CA ASN A 415 21.45 -14.73 -5.16
C ASN A 415 21.47 -14.40 -6.66
N LEU A 416 21.25 -13.12 -7.02
CA LEU A 416 21.25 -12.67 -8.41
C LEU A 416 22.61 -12.89 -9.10
N VAL A 417 23.72 -12.53 -8.46
CA VAL A 417 25.05 -12.70 -9.06
C VAL A 417 25.41 -14.18 -9.25
N ALA A 418 24.98 -15.04 -8.33
CA ALA A 418 25.15 -16.47 -8.47
C ALA A 418 24.32 -17.05 -9.65
N GLN A 419 23.09 -16.59 -9.80
CA GLN A 419 22.24 -16.97 -10.94
C GLN A 419 22.79 -16.48 -12.27
N TRP A 420 23.21 -15.21 -12.38
CA TRP A 420 23.80 -14.69 -13.62
C TRP A 420 25.12 -15.37 -13.96
N GLN A 421 25.96 -15.71 -12.98
CA GLN A 421 27.17 -16.49 -13.21
C GLN A 421 26.82 -17.89 -13.76
N LYS A 422 25.85 -18.58 -13.14
CA LYS A 422 25.43 -19.93 -13.52
C LYS A 422 24.78 -19.94 -14.90
N ASN A 423 23.81 -19.03 -15.14
CA ASN A 423 22.88 -19.09 -16.27
C ASN A 423 23.40 -18.35 -17.50
N LEU A 424 24.19 -17.27 -17.33
CA LEU A 424 24.74 -16.46 -18.43
C LEU A 424 26.25 -16.63 -18.60
N GLY A 425 26.98 -17.07 -17.56
CA GLY A 425 28.43 -17.07 -17.53
C GLY A 425 29.01 -15.66 -17.25
N VAL A 426 28.23 -14.73 -16.71
CA VAL A 426 28.64 -13.35 -16.46
C VAL A 426 28.96 -13.16 -14.98
N ALA A 427 30.19 -12.73 -14.70
CA ALA A 427 30.61 -12.35 -13.35
C ALA A 427 30.19 -10.92 -13.04
N VAL A 428 29.06 -10.78 -12.34
CA VAL A 428 28.58 -9.49 -11.79
C VAL A 428 29.07 -9.37 -10.34
N LYS A 429 29.54 -8.18 -9.94
CA LYS A 429 29.98 -7.93 -8.56
C LYS A 429 28.90 -7.21 -7.76
N CYS A 430 28.67 -7.66 -6.54
CA CYS A 430 27.88 -6.93 -5.56
C CYS A 430 28.63 -5.70 -5.05
N VAL A 431 28.00 -4.53 -5.08
CA VAL A 431 28.56 -3.28 -4.53
C VAL A 431 27.55 -2.69 -3.54
N GLU A 432 27.91 -2.75 -2.27
CA GLU A 432 27.18 -2.14 -1.18
C GLU A 432 27.57 -0.67 -1.02
N VAL A 433 26.60 0.22 -0.86
CA VAL A 433 26.79 1.66 -0.68
C VAL A 433 25.93 2.12 0.48
N ASP A 434 26.38 3.08 1.28
CA ASP A 434 25.53 3.68 2.31
C ASP A 434 24.24 4.28 1.70
N ARG A 435 23.16 4.24 2.47
CA ARG A 435 21.83 4.58 1.98
C ARG A 435 21.76 5.99 1.36
N LYS A 436 22.35 6.98 2.01
CA LYS A 436 22.31 8.38 1.53
C LYS A 436 23.05 8.51 0.20
N THR A 437 24.29 8.04 0.13
CA THR A 437 25.11 8.07 -1.10
C THR A 437 24.46 7.27 -2.23
N TYR A 438 23.82 6.14 -1.91
CA TYR A 438 23.11 5.33 -2.89
C TYR A 438 22.02 6.13 -3.58
N PHE A 439 21.10 6.74 -2.82
CA PHE A 439 19.99 7.51 -3.36
C PHE A 439 20.47 8.79 -4.06
N ASP A 440 21.45 9.51 -3.52
CA ASP A 440 22.02 10.71 -4.14
C ASP A 440 22.64 10.44 -5.52
N LYS A 441 23.20 9.25 -5.72
CA LYS A 441 23.82 8.85 -7.01
C LYS A 441 22.83 8.16 -7.96
N ARG A 442 21.83 7.47 -7.44
CA ARG A 442 20.80 6.81 -8.25
C ARG A 442 19.81 7.81 -8.79
N ASN A 443 19.22 8.63 -7.90
CA ASN A 443 18.12 9.53 -8.25
C ASN A 443 18.62 10.67 -9.15
N GLY A 444 18.05 10.79 -10.34
CA GLY A 444 18.37 11.82 -11.32
C GLY A 444 19.75 11.75 -11.99
N LYS A 445 20.72 10.99 -11.44
CA LYS A 445 22.09 10.89 -11.98
C LYS A 445 22.36 9.60 -12.74
N CYS A 446 21.53 8.58 -12.56
CA CYS A 446 21.64 7.26 -13.23
C CYS A 446 23.06 6.67 -13.18
N ALA A 447 23.74 6.84 -12.04
CA ALA A 447 25.16 6.52 -11.91
C ALA A 447 25.48 5.02 -11.94
N TYR A 448 24.46 4.16 -11.77
CA TYR A 448 24.64 2.71 -11.69
C TYR A 448 24.05 2.03 -12.93
N PRO A 449 24.81 1.18 -13.64
CA PRO A 449 24.30 0.48 -14.83
C PRO A 449 23.25 -0.58 -14.50
N LEU A 450 23.40 -1.25 -13.35
CA LEU A 450 22.50 -2.28 -12.84
C LEU A 450 22.40 -2.10 -11.32
N PHE A 451 21.19 -1.97 -10.80
CA PHE A 451 20.98 -1.55 -9.41
C PHE A 451 19.70 -2.11 -8.81
N ARG A 452 19.62 -2.12 -7.49
CA ARG A 452 18.42 -2.49 -6.78
C ARG A 452 17.39 -1.36 -6.82
N GLN A 453 16.12 -1.70 -6.94
CA GLN A 453 15.02 -0.76 -6.80
C GLN A 453 13.87 -1.42 -6.06
N SER A 454 13.13 -0.64 -5.30
CA SER A 454 11.87 -1.03 -4.72
C SER A 454 10.96 0.18 -4.58
N TRP A 455 9.68 -0.08 -4.56
CA TRP A 455 8.66 0.92 -4.25
C TRP A 455 7.53 0.26 -3.48
N ARG A 456 7.10 0.89 -2.43
CA ARG A 456 5.83 0.62 -1.75
C ARG A 456 4.89 1.74 -2.16
N ALA A 457 3.69 1.40 -2.58
CA ALA A 457 2.71 2.41 -2.94
C ALA A 457 2.30 3.24 -1.71
N ASP A 458 2.23 4.57 -1.86
CA ASP A 458 1.69 5.46 -0.85
C ASP A 458 0.16 5.48 -0.90
N TYR A 459 -0.43 5.24 -2.09
CA TYR A 459 -1.86 5.18 -2.35
C TYR A 459 -2.18 4.31 -3.56
N ASP A 460 -3.42 3.86 -3.66
CA ASP A 460 -3.86 2.94 -4.71
C ASP A 460 -4.15 3.64 -6.03
N SER A 461 -3.09 4.14 -6.67
CA SER A 461 -3.13 4.66 -8.03
C SER A 461 -1.86 4.31 -8.80
N PRO A 462 -1.96 3.90 -10.08
CA PRO A 462 -0.79 3.71 -10.95
C PRO A 462 0.06 4.97 -11.13
N GLN A 463 -0.53 6.16 -10.95
CA GLN A 463 0.17 7.43 -10.97
C GLN A 463 1.32 7.47 -9.95
N ASN A 464 1.10 6.92 -8.74
CA ASN A 464 2.12 6.80 -7.69
C ASN A 464 3.35 5.97 -8.10
N TRP A 465 3.19 5.09 -9.09
CA TRP A 465 4.28 4.29 -9.66
C TRP A 465 4.94 4.98 -10.85
N PHE A 466 4.14 5.46 -11.81
CA PHE A 466 4.66 5.91 -13.09
C PHE A 466 5.24 7.32 -13.03
N ASP A 467 4.55 8.27 -12.41
CA ASP A 467 5.02 9.65 -12.25
C ASP A 467 6.23 9.73 -11.32
N TYR A 468 6.23 8.96 -10.24
CA TYR A 468 7.33 9.00 -9.26
C TYR A 468 8.58 8.26 -9.71
N LEU A 469 8.46 7.26 -10.63
CA LEU A 469 9.55 6.34 -10.91
C LEU A 469 10.01 6.34 -12.37
N PHE A 470 9.11 6.50 -13.34
CA PHE A 470 9.40 6.21 -14.76
C PHE A 470 9.24 7.40 -15.71
N VAL A 471 8.45 8.42 -15.38
CA VAL A 471 8.35 9.65 -16.18
C VAL A 471 9.66 10.42 -16.07
N VAL A 472 10.09 11.05 -17.16
CA VAL A 472 11.29 11.89 -17.18
C VAL A 472 11.18 13.03 -16.17
N GLY A 473 12.17 13.17 -15.29
CA GLY A 473 12.15 14.13 -14.20
C GLY A 473 11.32 13.69 -12.99
N ALA A 474 10.96 12.41 -12.91
CA ALA A 474 10.27 11.82 -11.75
C ALA A 474 10.94 12.17 -10.43
N ALA A 475 10.15 12.45 -9.40
CA ALA A 475 10.65 12.91 -8.09
C ALA A 475 11.61 11.90 -7.44
N SER A 476 11.32 10.60 -7.52
CA SER A 476 12.22 9.54 -7.08
C SER A 476 13.24 9.13 -8.13
N GLY A 477 13.23 9.69 -9.33
CA GLY A 477 14.21 9.71 -10.43
C GLY A 477 15.02 8.43 -10.69
N GLY A 478 14.63 7.32 -10.08
CA GLY A 478 15.47 6.17 -9.87
C GLY A 478 15.43 5.10 -10.96
N SER A 479 14.48 5.15 -11.89
CA SER A 479 14.39 4.09 -12.89
C SER A 479 15.35 4.28 -14.04
N CYS A 480 15.90 5.48 -14.23
CA CYS A 480 16.76 5.84 -15.37
C CYS A 480 16.13 5.47 -16.72
N TYR A 481 14.82 5.52 -16.78
CA TYR A 481 14.01 5.31 -17.98
C TYR A 481 13.68 6.66 -18.61
N SER A 482 13.67 6.73 -19.92
CA SER A 482 13.32 7.94 -20.68
C SER A 482 12.61 7.55 -21.95
N ASN A 483 11.32 7.89 -22.06
CA ASN A 483 10.52 7.66 -23.25
C ASN A 483 9.39 8.70 -23.35
N PRO A 484 9.49 9.69 -24.25
CA PRO A 484 8.48 10.75 -24.40
C PRO A 484 7.07 10.24 -24.74
N ILE A 485 6.95 9.08 -25.41
CA ILE A 485 5.64 8.48 -25.72
C ILE A 485 5.01 7.95 -24.44
N PHE A 486 5.80 7.25 -23.61
CA PHE A 486 5.35 6.79 -22.29
C PHE A 486 4.94 7.99 -21.41
N ASP A 487 5.78 9.02 -21.31
CA ASP A 487 5.48 10.22 -20.51
C ASP A 487 4.17 10.88 -20.93
N LYS A 488 3.94 11.00 -22.26
CA LYS A 488 2.70 11.55 -22.80
C LYS A 488 1.48 10.69 -22.44
N SER A 489 1.61 9.36 -22.50
CA SER A 489 0.51 8.44 -22.17
C SER A 489 0.15 8.50 -20.69
N VAL A 490 1.14 8.54 -19.79
CA VAL A 490 0.94 8.66 -18.35
C VAL A 490 0.25 10.00 -18.01
N LYS A 491 0.76 11.11 -18.54
CA LYS A 491 0.15 12.45 -18.33
C LYS A 491 -1.29 12.54 -18.84
N ALA A 492 -1.62 11.85 -19.94
CA ALA A 492 -2.99 11.79 -20.46
C ALA A 492 -3.90 10.94 -19.55
N ALA A 493 -3.37 9.90 -18.92
CA ALA A 493 -4.10 9.09 -17.93
C ALA A 493 -4.33 9.87 -16.63
N ASP A 494 -3.32 10.60 -16.15
CA ASP A 494 -3.39 11.42 -14.92
C ASP A 494 -4.51 12.47 -14.95
N ALA A 495 -4.84 12.98 -16.13
CA ALA A 495 -5.91 13.98 -16.31
C ALA A 495 -7.33 13.39 -16.24
N LYS A 496 -7.47 12.06 -16.26
CA LYS A 496 -8.76 11.35 -16.24
C LYS A 496 -9.09 10.87 -14.83
N PRO A 497 -10.37 10.76 -14.46
CA PRO A 497 -10.77 10.04 -13.25
C PRO A 497 -10.15 8.64 -13.21
N LEU A 498 -9.69 8.20 -12.04
CA LEU A 498 -8.97 6.93 -11.88
C LEU A 498 -9.74 5.74 -12.47
N THR A 499 -11.07 5.70 -12.27
CA THR A 499 -11.96 4.64 -12.79
C THR A 499 -11.89 4.47 -14.31
N THR A 500 -11.62 5.54 -15.05
CA THR A 500 -11.49 5.54 -16.52
C THR A 500 -10.03 5.48 -16.98
N ALA A 501 -9.09 5.88 -16.15
CA ALA A 501 -7.66 5.92 -16.45
C ALA A 501 -6.97 4.55 -16.33
N VAL A 502 -7.55 3.59 -15.59
CA VAL A 502 -6.91 2.30 -15.28
C VAL A 502 -6.46 1.55 -16.53
N ALA A 503 -7.26 1.56 -17.61
CA ALA A 503 -6.90 0.88 -18.87
C ALA A 503 -5.68 1.55 -19.53
N ASP A 504 -5.60 2.88 -19.50
CA ASP A 504 -4.47 3.63 -20.09
C ASP A 504 -3.19 3.38 -19.27
N TYR A 505 -3.29 3.36 -17.95
CA TYR A 505 -2.15 3.02 -17.09
C TYR A 505 -1.69 1.58 -17.29
N LYS A 506 -2.59 0.62 -17.47
CA LYS A 506 -2.21 -0.77 -17.81
C LYS A 506 -1.46 -0.84 -19.14
N ALA A 507 -1.88 -0.08 -20.15
CA ALA A 507 -1.17 0.02 -21.43
C ALA A 507 0.22 0.67 -21.26
N ALA A 508 0.34 1.69 -20.42
CA ALA A 508 1.64 2.27 -20.06
C ALA A 508 2.55 1.24 -19.36
N GLY A 509 2.01 0.46 -18.41
CA GLY A 509 2.73 -0.63 -17.77
C GLY A 509 3.22 -1.70 -18.74
N GLN A 510 2.41 -2.07 -19.73
CA GLN A 510 2.81 -2.97 -20.81
C GLN A 510 3.95 -2.40 -21.67
N THR A 511 3.99 -1.07 -21.85
CA THR A 511 5.12 -0.42 -22.54
C THR A 511 6.43 -0.59 -21.76
N LEU A 512 6.41 -0.46 -20.43
CA LEU A 512 7.59 -0.72 -19.60
C LEU A 512 8.08 -2.17 -19.72
N ILE A 513 7.15 -3.14 -19.76
CA ILE A 513 7.45 -4.56 -19.98
C ILE A 513 8.08 -4.76 -21.35
N ALA A 514 7.47 -4.24 -22.42
CA ALA A 514 7.98 -4.37 -23.78
C ALA A 514 9.40 -3.81 -23.94
N HIS A 515 9.74 -2.78 -23.16
CA HIS A 515 11.07 -2.16 -23.16
C HIS A 515 12.04 -2.81 -22.15
N VAL A 516 11.59 -3.81 -21.38
CA VAL A 516 12.34 -4.38 -20.24
C VAL A 516 12.95 -3.25 -19.40
N ALA A 517 12.13 -2.28 -19.00
CA ALA A 517 12.58 -1.13 -18.25
C ALA A 517 13.07 -1.51 -16.85
N PHE A 518 12.68 -2.69 -16.38
CA PHE A 518 13.05 -3.29 -15.09
C PHE A 518 13.01 -4.82 -15.20
N ALA A 519 13.68 -5.50 -14.30
CA ALA A 519 13.50 -6.93 -14.07
C ALA A 519 12.80 -7.14 -12.73
N GLY A 520 11.49 -7.37 -12.75
CA GLY A 520 10.70 -7.67 -11.55
C GLY A 520 11.33 -8.86 -10.80
N LEU A 521 11.47 -8.77 -9.49
CA LEU A 521 12.05 -9.80 -8.64
C LEU A 521 10.98 -10.44 -7.77
N VAL A 522 10.47 -9.68 -6.80
CA VAL A 522 9.46 -10.15 -5.85
C VAL A 522 8.46 -9.06 -5.50
N TYR A 523 7.21 -9.47 -5.19
CA TYR A 523 6.21 -8.66 -4.49
C TYR A 523 6.26 -8.98 -3.00
N GLY A 524 6.19 -7.96 -2.16
CA GLY A 524 6.13 -8.11 -0.73
C GLY A 524 4.80 -8.73 -0.26
N VAL A 525 4.87 -9.46 0.82
CA VAL A 525 3.72 -10.04 1.54
C VAL A 525 3.79 -9.60 2.99
N GLN A 526 2.66 -9.18 3.52
CA GLN A 526 2.46 -8.90 4.94
C GLN A 526 2.05 -10.20 5.64
N GLU A 527 2.75 -10.52 6.73
CA GLU A 527 2.53 -11.73 7.51
C GLU A 527 1.89 -11.38 8.85
N TYR A 528 0.78 -12.02 9.21
CA TYR A 528 0.15 -11.91 10.52
C TYR A 528 -0.03 -13.28 11.15
N LEU A 529 0.10 -13.35 12.47
CA LEU A 529 -0.50 -14.42 13.26
C LEU A 529 -1.69 -13.85 14.00
N VAL A 530 -2.84 -14.50 13.86
CA VAL A 530 -4.12 -14.06 14.41
C VAL A 530 -4.77 -15.26 15.10
N HIS A 531 -5.12 -15.09 16.36
CA HIS A 531 -5.87 -16.13 17.08
C HIS A 531 -7.23 -16.40 16.44
N PRO A 532 -7.71 -17.67 16.44
CA PRO A 532 -8.97 -18.04 15.79
C PRO A 532 -10.20 -17.31 16.31
N TRP A 533 -10.17 -16.83 17.54
CA TRP A 533 -11.25 -16.04 18.16
C TRP A 533 -11.19 -14.54 17.88
N VAL A 534 -10.15 -14.05 17.24
CA VAL A 534 -10.06 -12.66 16.78
C VAL A 534 -10.59 -12.58 15.35
N LYS A 535 -11.56 -11.73 15.11
CA LYS A 535 -12.21 -11.56 13.82
C LYS A 535 -12.16 -10.10 13.36
N GLY A 536 -12.34 -9.88 12.05
CA GLY A 536 -12.32 -8.56 11.45
C GLY A 536 -10.92 -7.94 11.38
N VAL A 537 -9.88 -8.76 11.57
CA VAL A 537 -8.48 -8.37 11.43
C VAL A 537 -7.92 -8.92 10.13
N GLY A 538 -7.06 -8.17 9.51
CA GLY A 538 -6.46 -8.46 8.20
C GLY A 538 -6.35 -7.14 7.44
N GLY A 539 -5.21 -6.90 6.84
CA GLY A 539 -4.95 -5.68 6.09
C GLY A 539 -5.32 -5.82 4.61
N ASN A 540 -4.94 -4.84 3.86
CA ASN A 540 -4.92 -4.85 2.40
C ASN A 540 -3.50 -4.54 1.91
N ALA A 541 -3.32 -4.26 0.62
CA ALA A 541 -1.99 -4.02 0.07
C ALA A 541 -1.31 -2.72 0.58
N LEU A 542 -2.04 -1.81 1.22
CA LEU A 542 -1.51 -0.52 1.71
C LEU A 542 -1.57 -0.38 3.24
N TYR A 543 -2.65 -0.86 3.86
CA TYR A 543 -2.97 -0.57 5.25
C TYR A 543 -3.29 -1.85 6.03
N ASP A 544 -3.00 -1.83 7.31
CA ASP A 544 -3.56 -2.77 8.26
C ASP A 544 -5.08 -2.54 8.42
N PHE A 545 -5.74 -3.41 9.18
CA PHE A 545 -7.18 -3.31 9.41
C PHE A 545 -7.55 -2.09 10.27
N ALA A 546 -8.77 -1.59 10.11
CA ALA A 546 -9.34 -0.61 11.03
C ALA A 546 -9.78 -1.32 12.33
N TRP A 547 -9.51 -0.71 13.48
CA TRP A 547 -9.89 -1.31 14.78
C TRP A 547 -11.41 -1.42 14.96
N THR A 548 -12.18 -0.60 14.24
CA THR A 548 -13.64 -0.68 14.19
C THR A 548 -14.17 -2.00 13.64
N ASP A 549 -13.37 -2.71 12.84
CA ASP A 549 -13.78 -3.97 12.21
C ASP A 549 -13.48 -5.17 13.09
N ALA A 550 -12.57 -5.02 14.06
CA ALA A 550 -12.13 -6.10 14.93
C ALA A 550 -13.18 -6.46 16.00
N ARG A 551 -13.17 -7.72 16.37
CA ARG A 551 -13.95 -8.25 17.51
C ARG A 551 -13.31 -9.50 18.10
N ILE A 552 -13.49 -9.68 19.39
CA ILE A 552 -13.02 -10.84 20.15
C ILE A 552 -14.21 -11.76 20.40
N LEU A 553 -14.12 -13.01 19.94
CA LEU A 553 -15.13 -14.03 20.20
C LEU A 553 -14.83 -14.76 21.52
N LYS A 554 -15.87 -15.31 22.14
CA LYS A 554 -15.72 -16.18 23.32
C LYS A 554 -14.85 -17.38 22.95
N HIS A 555 -13.85 -17.66 23.75
CA HIS A 555 -12.85 -18.73 23.58
C HIS A 555 -12.52 -19.39 24.91
#